data_37ce616e5330dfe1e74be699ff12904e
#
_entry.id   37ce616e5330dfe1e74be699ff12904e
#
_cell.length_a   1.000
_cell.length_b   1.000
_cell.length_c   1.000
_cell.angle_alpha   90.00
_cell.angle_beta   90.00
_cell.angle_gamma   90.00
#
_symmetry.space_group_name_H-M   'P 1'
#
loop_
_entity.id
_entity.type
_entity.pdbx_description
1 polymer ?
#
loop_
_entity_poly.entity_id
_entity_poly.type
_entity_poly.pdbx_seq_one_letter_code
_entity_poly.pdbx_strand_id
1 'polypeptide(L)'
;MGDLRAAVYARVSSDHVSVADQLAALRVQAAVDGLQVPAEREFADDGHRGAPLARPGLDRLRQLVRDGGIDRLYVQSPDRLARTREHQALLFSEFQAAGIEVVVIDRLRSEPVGE
;
A
#
# COMPACT_ATOMS: atom_id res chain seq x y z
N MET A 1 -22.24 1.70 10.25
CA MET A 1 -21.75 1.91 9.74
C MET A 1 -20.58 2.66 9.72
N GLY A 2 -19.68 2.78 10.27
CA GLY A 2 -18.55 3.56 10.16
C GLY A 2 -17.83 3.33 8.87
N ASP A 3 -17.14 4.33 8.45
CA ASP A 3 -16.37 4.22 7.25
C ASP A 3 -15.15 3.36 7.49
N LEU A 4 -14.71 2.70 6.45
CA LEU A 4 -13.47 1.96 6.53
C LEU A 4 -12.31 2.94 6.65
N ARG A 5 -11.32 2.56 7.43
CA ARG A 5 -10.12 3.37 7.60
C ARG A 5 -9.10 2.92 6.56
N ALA A 6 -8.86 3.78 5.58
CA ALA A 6 -7.99 3.46 4.47
C ALA A 6 -6.59 3.98 4.71
N ALA A 7 -5.59 3.19 4.29
CA ALA A 7 -4.20 3.61 4.30
C ALA A 7 -3.62 3.38 2.91
N VAL A 8 -2.56 4.09 2.61
CA VAL A 8 -1.86 3.91 1.33
C VAL A 8 -0.38 3.70 1.62
N TYR A 9 0.26 2.89 0.80
CA TYR A 9 1.69 2.65 0.90
C TYR A 9 2.32 2.76 -0.47
N ALA A 10 3.35 3.59 -0.57
CA ALA A 10 4.08 3.79 -1.80
C ALA A 10 5.56 3.47 -1.58
N ARG A 11 6.19 2.88 -2.56
CA ARG A 11 7.61 2.65 -2.55
C ARG A 11 8.16 2.87 -3.95
N VAL A 12 9.24 3.61 -4.03
CA VAL A 12 9.91 3.83 -5.30
C VAL A 12 11.38 3.47 -5.14
N SER A 13 11.96 2.96 -6.21
CA SER A 13 13.38 2.66 -6.22
C SER A 13 14.03 3.19 -7.47
N SER A 14 13.33 4.03 -8.20
CA SER A 14 13.89 4.61 -9.39
C SER A 14 13.49 6.08 -9.43
N ASP A 15 14.16 6.85 -10.25
CA ASP A 15 13.90 8.26 -10.35
C ASP A 15 12.74 8.59 -11.28
N HIS A 16 12.15 7.59 -11.90
CA HIS A 16 11.09 7.84 -12.88
C HIS A 16 9.75 8.19 -12.27
N VAL A 17 9.49 7.72 -11.07
CA VAL A 17 8.20 7.95 -10.43
C VAL A 17 8.46 8.48 -9.04
N SER A 18 7.88 9.60 -8.71
CA SER A 18 8.07 10.14 -7.37
C SER A 18 7.12 9.46 -6.39
N VAL A 19 7.52 9.46 -5.13
CA VAL A 19 6.68 8.98 -4.07
C VAL A 19 5.38 9.80 -4.02
N ALA A 20 5.50 11.10 -4.18
CA ALA A 20 4.32 11.97 -4.12
C ALA A 20 3.30 11.62 -5.19
N ASP A 21 3.77 11.35 -6.41
CA ASP A 21 2.86 10.98 -7.49
C ASP A 21 2.19 9.64 -7.22
N GLN A 22 2.95 8.70 -6.70
CA GLN A 22 2.38 7.39 -6.38
C GLN A 22 1.33 7.51 -5.28
N LEU A 23 1.64 8.27 -4.23
CA LEU A 23 0.68 8.47 -3.15
C LEU A 23 -0.59 9.15 -3.66
N ALA A 24 -0.43 10.12 -4.55
CA ALA A 24 -1.59 10.82 -5.11
C ALA A 24 -2.49 9.85 -5.87
N ALA A 25 -1.90 8.95 -6.65
CA ALA A 25 -2.68 7.98 -7.40
C ALA A 25 -3.43 7.04 -6.46
N LEU A 26 -2.80 6.65 -5.37
CA LEU A 26 -3.44 5.78 -4.39
C LEU A 26 -4.59 6.49 -3.69
N ARG A 27 -4.42 7.76 -3.37
CA ARG A 27 -5.49 8.54 -2.76
C ARG A 27 -6.68 8.69 -3.71
N VAL A 28 -6.39 8.85 -5.00
CA VAL A 28 -7.47 8.94 -5.97
C VAL A 28 -8.29 7.66 -5.99
N GLN A 29 -7.62 6.52 -5.95
CA GLN A 29 -8.36 5.26 -5.94
C GLN A 29 -9.19 5.12 -4.66
N ALA A 30 -8.64 5.52 -3.53
CA ALA A 30 -9.41 5.47 -2.29
C ALA A 30 -10.64 6.37 -2.39
N ALA A 31 -10.48 7.56 -3.00
CA ALA A 31 -11.59 8.48 -3.15
C ALA A 31 -12.66 7.91 -4.08
N VAL A 32 -12.25 7.19 -5.11
CA VAL A 32 -13.21 6.52 -5.99
C VAL A 32 -14.07 5.55 -5.18
N ASP A 33 -13.47 4.93 -4.19
CA ASP A 33 -14.16 3.98 -3.33
C ASP A 33 -14.89 4.67 -2.17
N GLY A 34 -14.89 6.00 -2.15
CA GLY A 34 -15.59 6.75 -1.11
C GLY A 34 -14.82 6.90 0.18
N LEU A 35 -13.51 6.70 0.15
CA LEU A 35 -12.71 6.73 1.36
C LEU A 35 -11.71 7.87 1.32
N GLN A 36 -11.39 8.41 2.48
CA GLN A 36 -10.38 9.42 2.62
C GLN A 36 -9.18 8.85 3.34
N VAL A 37 -8.00 9.35 3.00
CA VAL A 37 -6.78 8.89 3.61
C VAL A 37 -6.11 10.09 4.28
N PRO A 38 -6.20 10.21 5.59
CA PRO A 38 -5.50 11.30 6.26
C PRO A 38 -3.99 11.06 6.25
N ALA A 39 -3.25 12.13 6.50
CA ALA A 39 -1.79 12.07 6.41
C ALA A 39 -1.19 10.99 7.31
N GLU A 40 -1.78 10.77 8.46
CA GLU A 40 -1.22 9.77 9.38
C GLU A 40 -1.41 8.34 8.89
N ARG A 41 -2.15 8.14 7.83
CA ARG A 41 -2.30 6.83 7.23
C ARG A 41 -1.66 6.75 5.84
N GLU A 42 -0.78 7.68 5.53
CA GLU A 42 0.02 7.62 4.30
C GLU A 42 1.42 7.17 4.67
N PHE A 43 1.88 6.10 4.03
CA PHE A 43 3.19 5.54 4.31
C PHE A 43 3.99 5.44 3.02
N ALA A 44 5.27 5.69 3.10
CA ALA A 44 6.11 5.67 1.91
C ALA A 44 7.55 5.35 2.27
N ASP A 45 8.21 4.68 1.35
CA ASP A 45 9.64 4.44 1.43
C ASP A 45 10.27 4.78 0.09
N ASP A 46 11.38 5.50 0.15
CA ASP A 46 12.12 5.84 -1.03
C ASP A 46 13.41 5.07 -0.93
N GLY A 47 13.49 3.96 -1.64
CA GLY A 47 14.58 3.03 -1.49
C GLY A 47 15.57 3.00 -2.62
N HIS A 48 15.59 4.02 -3.47
CA HIS A 48 16.49 3.98 -4.59
C HIS A 48 17.95 4.22 -4.19
N ARG A 49 18.17 4.61 -2.94
CA ARG A 49 19.51 4.77 -2.46
C ARG A 49 19.64 4.21 -1.10
N GLY A 50 20.81 3.93 -0.65
CA GLY A 50 21.11 3.55 0.70
C GLY A 50 20.75 2.13 1.00
N ALA A 51 20.36 1.86 2.21
CA ALA A 51 20.16 0.50 2.68
C ALA A 51 18.84 -0.04 2.13
N PRO A 52 18.91 -1.02 1.25
CA PRO A 52 17.68 -1.53 0.66
C PRO A 52 16.77 -2.23 1.64
N LEU A 53 17.30 -2.64 2.79
CA LEU A 53 16.47 -3.32 3.78
C LEU A 53 15.79 -2.38 4.75
N ALA A 54 16.18 -1.10 4.76
CA ALA A 54 15.58 -0.16 5.67
C ALA A 54 14.27 0.34 5.07
N ARG A 55 13.18 0.01 5.70
CA ARG A 55 11.87 0.39 5.20
C ARG A 55 11.00 0.93 6.33
N PRO A 56 11.37 2.10 6.85
CA PRO A 56 10.63 2.65 7.99
C PRO A 56 9.15 2.90 7.72
N GLY A 57 8.79 3.24 6.48
CA GLY A 57 7.39 3.42 6.15
C GLY A 57 6.61 2.13 6.28
N LEU A 58 7.16 1.06 5.73
CA LEU A 58 6.51 -0.25 5.85
C LEU A 58 6.45 -0.69 7.31
N ASP A 59 7.51 -0.43 8.07
CA ASP A 59 7.53 -0.82 9.48
C ASP A 59 6.44 -0.10 10.26
N ARG A 60 6.24 1.19 9.98
CA ARG A 60 5.18 1.94 10.64
C ARG A 60 3.80 1.46 10.21
N LEU A 61 3.65 1.11 8.93
CA LEU A 61 2.40 0.56 8.45
C LEU A 61 2.07 -0.74 9.18
N ARG A 62 3.06 -1.63 9.29
CA ARG A 62 2.84 -2.91 9.96
C ARG A 62 2.49 -2.72 11.42
N GLN A 63 3.09 -1.71 12.07
CA GLN A 63 2.75 -1.42 13.45
C GLN A 63 1.30 -0.96 13.56
N LEU A 64 0.86 -0.10 12.65
CA LEU A 64 -0.52 0.36 12.66
C LEU A 64 -1.49 -0.80 12.41
N VAL A 65 -1.10 -1.74 11.56
CA VAL A 65 -1.90 -2.94 11.31
C VAL A 65 -2.04 -3.74 12.61
N ARG A 66 -0.95 -3.92 13.34
CA ARG A 66 -1.00 -4.65 14.61
C ARG A 66 -1.87 -3.94 15.63
N ASP A 67 -1.89 -2.62 15.58
CA ASP A 67 -2.67 -1.83 16.51
C ASP A 67 -4.15 -1.77 16.11
N GLY A 68 -4.51 -2.35 15.00
CA GLY A 68 -5.89 -2.31 14.54
C GLY A 68 -6.32 -0.98 14.00
N GLY A 69 -5.41 -0.22 13.43
CA GLY A 69 -5.70 1.16 13.04
C GLY A 69 -6.19 1.35 11.61
N ILE A 70 -6.24 0.30 10.79
CA ILE A 70 -6.73 0.42 9.44
C ILE A 70 -7.60 -0.77 9.07
N ASP A 71 -8.37 -0.61 8.00
CA ASP A 71 -9.24 -1.67 7.49
C ASP A 71 -8.91 -2.03 6.06
N ARG A 72 -8.34 -1.10 5.30
CA ARG A 72 -8.03 -1.31 3.88
C ARG A 72 -6.72 -0.62 3.54
N LEU A 73 -5.90 -1.30 2.74
CA LEU A 73 -4.62 -0.76 2.31
C LEU A 73 -4.57 -0.73 0.79
N TYR A 74 -4.16 0.40 0.24
CA TYR A 74 -3.98 0.55 -1.20
C TYR A 74 -2.50 0.55 -1.54
N VAL A 75 -2.12 -0.28 -2.51
CA VAL A 75 -0.75 -0.31 -3.03
C VAL A 75 -0.83 -0.36 -4.55
N GLN A 76 0.22 0.12 -5.20
CA GLN A 76 0.27 0.13 -6.65
C GLN A 76 0.38 -1.28 -7.21
N SER A 77 1.30 -2.06 -6.70
CA SER A 77 1.54 -3.42 -7.16
C SER A 77 2.17 -4.21 -6.02
N PRO A 78 2.13 -5.54 -6.08
CA PRO A 78 2.67 -6.34 -4.97
C PRO A 78 4.15 -6.10 -4.72
N ASP A 79 4.92 -5.78 -5.76
CA ASP A 79 6.35 -5.56 -5.59
C ASP A 79 6.66 -4.30 -4.80
N ARG A 80 5.68 -3.43 -4.58
CA ARG A 80 5.88 -2.29 -3.68
C ARG A 80 5.96 -2.74 -2.23
N LEU A 81 5.30 -3.85 -1.90
CA LEU A 81 5.37 -4.38 -0.55
C LEU A 81 6.65 -5.17 -0.33
N ALA A 82 7.04 -5.99 -1.29
CA ALA A 82 8.23 -6.79 -1.15
C ALA A 82 8.74 -7.19 -2.51
N ARG A 83 10.02 -7.50 -2.62
CA ARG A 83 10.62 -7.84 -3.89
C ARG A 83 10.39 -9.28 -4.30
N THR A 84 10.31 -10.19 -3.35
CA THR A 84 10.14 -11.60 -3.67
C THR A 84 8.71 -12.02 -3.44
N ARG A 85 8.30 -13.05 -4.15
CA ARG A 85 6.95 -13.56 -3.98
C ARG A 85 6.72 -14.11 -2.59
N GLU A 86 7.77 -14.71 -2.01
CA GLU A 86 7.65 -15.24 -0.65
C GLU A 86 7.36 -14.15 0.35
N HIS A 87 8.08 -13.03 0.24
CA HIS A 87 7.83 -11.92 1.15
C HIS A 87 6.50 -11.26 0.89
N GLN A 88 6.09 -11.18 -0.38
CA GLN A 88 4.78 -10.63 -0.72
C GLN A 88 3.69 -11.48 -0.06
N ALA A 89 3.79 -12.79 -0.20
CA ALA A 89 2.80 -13.69 0.37
C ALA A 89 2.75 -13.57 1.88
N LEU A 90 3.91 -13.41 2.50
CA LEU A 90 3.97 -13.27 3.95
C LEU A 90 3.25 -12.01 4.40
N LEU A 91 3.49 -10.89 3.73
CA LEU A 91 2.84 -9.65 4.10
C LEU A 91 1.34 -9.68 3.83
N PHE A 92 0.93 -10.25 2.69
CA PHE A 92 -0.49 -10.39 2.41
C PHE A 92 -1.18 -11.24 3.48
N SER A 93 -0.54 -12.35 3.88
CA SER A 93 -1.07 -13.18 4.94
C SER A 93 -1.19 -12.42 6.25
N GLU A 94 -0.17 -11.65 6.58
CA GLU A 94 -0.16 -10.87 7.81
C GLU A 94 -1.31 -9.88 7.83
N PHE A 95 -1.52 -9.17 6.71
CA PHE A 95 -2.58 -8.18 6.62
C PHE A 95 -3.95 -8.86 6.64
N GLN A 96 -4.08 -9.95 5.92
CA GLN A 96 -5.33 -10.67 5.87
C GLN A 96 -5.71 -11.21 7.25
N ALA A 97 -4.74 -11.73 7.97
CA ALA A 97 -4.99 -12.24 9.31
C ALA A 97 -5.44 -11.13 10.25
N ALA A 98 -5.04 -9.90 9.98
CA ALA A 98 -5.47 -8.76 10.77
C ALA A 98 -6.79 -8.18 10.29
N GLY A 99 -7.42 -8.79 9.29
CA GLY A 99 -8.70 -8.32 8.79
C GLY A 99 -8.62 -7.17 7.81
N ILE A 100 -7.46 -6.98 7.18
CA ILE A 100 -7.26 -5.86 6.29
C ILE A 100 -7.38 -6.31 4.85
N GLU A 101 -8.15 -5.57 4.08
CA GLU A 101 -8.27 -5.81 2.66
C GLU A 101 -7.17 -5.04 1.93
N VAL A 102 -6.40 -5.72 1.09
CA VAL A 102 -5.35 -5.07 0.31
C VAL A 102 -5.84 -4.90 -1.12
N VAL A 103 -5.86 -3.66 -1.58
CA VAL A 103 -6.29 -3.34 -2.94
C VAL A 103 -5.06 -3.04 -3.77
N VAL A 104 -4.84 -3.83 -4.81
CA VAL A 104 -3.70 -3.67 -5.71
C VAL A 104 -4.20 -2.97 -6.96
N ILE A 105 -3.77 -1.74 -7.16
CA ILE A 105 -4.32 -0.90 -8.21
C ILE A 105 -4.01 -1.44 -9.59
N ASP A 106 -2.81 -1.96 -9.78
CA ASP A 106 -2.45 -2.50 -11.09
C ASP A 106 -3.34 -3.65 -11.50
N ARG A 107 -3.83 -4.43 -10.55
CA ARG A 107 -4.75 -5.50 -10.88
C ARG A 107 -6.08 -4.97 -11.36
N LEU A 108 -6.52 -3.85 -10.80
CA LEU A 108 -7.76 -3.24 -11.25
C LEU A 108 -7.63 -2.74 -12.68
N ARG A 109 -6.47 -2.19 -13.01
CA ARG A 109 -6.29 -1.66 -14.34
C ARG A 109 -6.00 -2.70 -15.39
N SER A 110 -5.29 -3.74 -15.00
CA SER A 110 -4.88 -4.73 -15.97
C SER A 110 -5.89 -5.85 -16.13
N GLU A 111 -6.97 -5.78 -15.39
CA GLU A 111 -7.98 -6.80 -15.48
C GLU A 111 -8.54 -6.83 -16.88
N PRO A 112 -8.55 -7.94 -17.55
CA PRO A 112 -9.08 -8.00 -18.89
C PRO A 112 -10.55 -7.71 -18.87
N VAL A 113 -10.93 -6.80 -19.70
CA VAL A 113 -12.29 -6.42 -19.73
C VAL A 113 -12.99 -7.18 -20.81
N GLY A 114 -14.12 -7.68 -20.51
CA GLY A 114 -14.89 -8.35 -21.53
C GLY A 114 -14.38 -9.71 -21.91
N GLU A 115 -13.55 -10.23 -21.13
CA GLU A 115 -13.01 -11.42 -21.52
C GLU A 115 -13.73 -12.38 -21.21
#